data_84d4b556210b1f1f018ed4bb45d95e28
#
_entry.id   84d4b556210b1f1f018ed4bb45d95e28
#
_cell.length_a   1.000
_cell.length_b   1.000
_cell.length_c   1.000
_cell.angle_alpha   90.00
_cell.angle_beta   90.00
_cell.angle_gamma   90.00
#
_symmetry.space_group_name_H-M   'P 1'
#
loop_
_entity.id
_entity.type
_entity.pdbx_description
1 polymer ?
#
loop_
_entity_poly.entity_id
_entity_poly.type
_entity_poly.pdbx_seq_one_letter_code
_entity_poly.pdbx_strand_id
1 'polypeptide(L)'
;DEECWSLYDVRYVVTQREHASRVYHSILRRSKAAADVVRRGFLTCLPEKETRLYALIKKLYDEGGDFLRNTADPVYYPVAKALRHMSGELEKLRGFVRFSDYSGVLGAEIEPKNRVLPLLRRHFCDRYANESFFIYDRTHKELLVYTKNHSRLLTVDSLHLALPGEEEVQFRRLWKRFYETIAIKERYNPRCQNTFMPKRYRCTMTEFLPDDYEARQQGVNLPAASEASPVPGAPAGISAPATPPRSGPSAPGSDL
;
A
#
# COMPACT_ATOMS: atom_id res chain seq x y z
N ASP A 1 16.47 1.13 -19.26
CA ASP A 1 16.27 2.04 -20.41
C ASP A 1 15.85 1.15 -21.59
N GLU A 2 14.53 0.97 -21.78
CA GLU A 2 14.02 0.38 -23.01
C GLU A 2 14.18 1.42 -24.11
N GLU A 3 15.05 1.18 -25.08
CA GLU A 3 15.17 1.98 -26.28
C GLU A 3 13.84 1.90 -27.04
N CYS A 4 13.02 2.93 -26.88
CA CYS A 4 11.76 3.05 -27.60
C CYS A 4 12.08 3.49 -29.05
N TRP A 5 12.09 2.55 -29.98
CA TRP A 5 12.21 2.82 -31.40
C TRP A 5 10.96 3.55 -31.88
N SER A 6 11.10 4.83 -32.20
CA SER A 6 10.03 5.66 -32.76
C SER A 6 10.40 6.13 -34.15
N LEU A 7 9.45 6.05 -35.08
CA LEU A 7 9.58 6.64 -36.43
C LEU A 7 9.46 8.16 -36.44
N TYR A 8 9.14 8.75 -35.30
CA TYR A 8 8.95 10.20 -35.13
C TYR A 8 10.00 10.76 -34.18
N ASP A 9 10.27 12.05 -34.32
CA ASP A 9 11.18 12.77 -33.43
C ASP A 9 10.71 12.69 -31.99
N VAL A 10 11.58 12.19 -31.09
CA VAL A 10 11.32 12.12 -29.66
C VAL A 10 11.62 13.48 -29.04
N ARG A 11 10.61 14.09 -28.44
CA ARG A 11 10.79 15.33 -27.67
C ARG A 11 10.72 15.05 -26.19
N TYR A 12 11.81 15.35 -25.49
CA TYR A 12 11.84 15.27 -24.02
C TYR A 12 11.27 16.55 -23.43
N VAL A 13 10.24 16.41 -22.60
CA VAL A 13 9.61 17.52 -21.88
C VAL A 13 10.01 17.46 -20.42
N VAL A 14 10.67 18.51 -19.95
CA VAL A 14 11.04 18.64 -18.51
C VAL A 14 9.75 18.86 -17.70
N THR A 15 9.58 18.07 -16.65
CA THR A 15 8.44 18.22 -15.73
C THR A 15 8.52 19.55 -14.98
N GLN A 16 7.50 20.41 -15.18
CA GLN A 16 7.40 21.70 -14.50
C GLN A 16 6.20 21.67 -13.55
N ARG A 17 6.47 21.75 -12.26
CA ARG A 17 5.44 21.66 -11.21
C ARG A 17 4.36 22.74 -11.34
N GLU A 18 4.75 23.96 -11.72
CA GLU A 18 3.83 25.09 -11.89
C GLU A 18 2.85 24.84 -13.07
N HIS A 19 3.36 24.32 -14.19
CA HIS A 19 2.53 23.99 -15.34
C HIS A 19 1.56 22.85 -15.01
N ALA A 20 2.03 21.79 -14.34
CA ALA A 20 1.18 20.70 -13.90
C ALA A 20 0.06 21.19 -12.97
N SER A 21 0.40 22.04 -11.99
CA SER A 21 -0.56 22.65 -11.07
C SER A 21 -1.61 23.49 -11.82
N ARG A 22 -1.17 24.34 -12.75
CA ARG A 22 -2.06 25.18 -13.55
C ARG A 22 -3.05 24.32 -14.37
N VAL A 23 -2.57 23.29 -15.03
CA VAL A 23 -3.43 22.36 -15.80
C VAL A 23 -4.42 21.66 -14.88
N TYR A 24 -3.95 21.12 -13.72
CA TYR A 24 -4.83 20.45 -12.76
C TYR A 24 -5.94 21.37 -12.24
N HIS A 25 -5.60 22.62 -11.86
CA HIS A 25 -6.61 23.58 -11.42
C HIS A 25 -7.58 24.00 -12.54
N SER A 26 -7.12 24.00 -13.79
CA SER A 26 -8.02 24.25 -14.93
C SER A 26 -9.03 23.12 -15.12
N ILE A 27 -8.58 21.86 -15.01
CA ILE A 27 -9.45 20.67 -15.03
C ILE A 27 -10.45 20.73 -13.86
N LEU A 28 -9.97 21.04 -12.65
CA LEU A 28 -10.78 21.10 -11.44
C LEU A 28 -11.91 22.14 -11.54
N ARG A 29 -11.64 23.30 -12.16
CA ARG A 29 -12.65 24.34 -12.39
C ARG A 29 -13.73 23.89 -13.39
N ARG A 30 -13.37 23.07 -14.38
CA ARG A 30 -14.33 22.54 -15.36
C ARG A 30 -15.17 21.40 -14.79
N SER A 31 -14.53 20.44 -14.15
CA SER A 31 -15.18 19.29 -13.56
C SER A 31 -14.36 18.68 -12.41
N LYS A 32 -14.91 18.72 -11.20
CA LYS A 32 -14.31 18.05 -10.03
C LYS A 32 -14.19 16.53 -10.23
N ALA A 33 -15.19 15.93 -10.90
CA ALA A 33 -15.19 14.50 -11.21
C ALA A 33 -14.04 14.16 -12.18
N ALA A 34 -13.84 14.96 -13.24
CA ALA A 34 -12.73 14.77 -14.17
C ALA A 34 -11.37 14.90 -13.48
N ALA A 35 -11.21 15.88 -12.60
CA ALA A 35 -9.97 16.06 -11.83
C ALA A 35 -9.66 14.85 -10.95
N ASP A 36 -10.67 14.26 -10.29
CA ASP A 36 -10.50 13.05 -9.50
C ASP A 36 -10.17 11.84 -10.39
N VAL A 37 -10.85 11.67 -11.51
CA VAL A 37 -10.56 10.63 -12.50
C VAL A 37 -9.12 10.72 -13.00
N VAL A 38 -8.65 11.91 -13.38
CA VAL A 38 -7.28 12.12 -13.85
C VAL A 38 -6.27 11.81 -12.74
N ARG A 39 -6.45 12.37 -11.53
CA ARG A 39 -5.56 12.14 -10.39
C ARG A 39 -5.45 10.66 -10.03
N ARG A 40 -6.57 9.97 -9.95
CA ARG A 40 -6.60 8.53 -9.64
C ARG A 40 -6.15 7.68 -10.81
N GLY A 41 -6.39 8.12 -12.04
CA GLY A 41 -5.96 7.45 -13.25
C GLY A 41 -4.45 7.24 -13.32
N PHE A 42 -3.66 8.20 -12.87
CA PHE A 42 -2.20 8.07 -12.76
C PHE A 42 -1.74 6.99 -11.77
N LEU A 43 -2.58 6.61 -10.81
CA LEU A 43 -2.28 5.56 -9.83
C LEU A 43 -2.62 4.16 -10.36
N THR A 44 -3.29 4.06 -11.50
CA THR A 44 -3.67 2.76 -12.09
C THR A 44 -2.50 2.11 -12.84
N CYS A 45 -2.56 0.80 -12.98
CA CYS A 45 -1.68 0.02 -13.85
C CYS A 45 -2.16 -0.04 -15.31
N LEU A 46 -2.95 0.95 -15.74
CA LEU A 46 -3.49 1.03 -17.11
C LEU A 46 -2.32 1.21 -18.10
N PRO A 47 -2.19 0.36 -19.12
CA PRO A 47 -1.22 0.57 -20.18
C PRO A 47 -1.47 1.90 -20.90
N GLU A 48 -0.39 2.59 -21.28
CA GLU A 48 -0.44 3.90 -21.96
C GLU A 48 -1.35 4.93 -21.25
N LYS A 49 -1.35 4.87 -19.89
CA LYS A 49 -2.25 5.70 -19.07
C LYS A 49 -2.10 7.19 -19.34
N GLU A 50 -0.89 7.66 -19.63
CA GLU A 50 -0.61 9.05 -19.95
C GLU A 50 -1.36 9.49 -21.21
N THR A 51 -1.27 8.71 -22.28
CA THR A 51 -1.95 8.96 -23.57
C THR A 51 -3.48 8.93 -23.40
N ARG A 52 -3.98 7.94 -22.62
CA ARG A 52 -5.43 7.80 -22.37
C ARG A 52 -5.97 8.93 -21.51
N LEU A 53 -5.22 9.34 -20.47
CA LEU A 53 -5.60 10.49 -19.65
C LEU A 53 -5.50 11.80 -20.41
N TYR A 54 -4.52 11.95 -21.32
CA TYR A 54 -4.45 13.09 -22.21
C TYR A 54 -5.67 13.17 -23.13
N ALA A 55 -6.08 12.06 -23.77
CA ALA A 55 -7.28 12.01 -24.60
C ALA A 55 -8.55 12.38 -23.80
N LEU A 56 -8.66 11.91 -22.55
CA LEU A 56 -9.75 12.24 -21.65
C LEU A 56 -9.76 13.75 -21.30
N ILE A 57 -8.59 14.32 -21.01
CA ILE A 57 -8.46 15.75 -20.72
C ILE A 57 -8.84 16.56 -21.97
N LYS A 58 -8.34 16.19 -23.17
CA LYS A 58 -8.70 16.83 -24.41
C LYS A 58 -10.21 16.83 -24.61
N LYS A 59 -10.85 15.67 -24.50
CA LYS A 59 -12.31 15.53 -24.62
C LYS A 59 -13.06 16.40 -23.58
N LEU A 60 -12.57 16.51 -22.37
CA LEU A 60 -13.13 17.41 -21.34
C LEU A 60 -13.14 18.89 -21.80
N TYR A 61 -12.09 19.31 -22.52
CA TYR A 61 -11.99 20.67 -23.00
C TYR A 61 -12.90 20.92 -24.24
N ASP A 62 -13.06 19.92 -25.07
CA ASP A 62 -13.83 20.01 -26.31
C ASP A 62 -15.36 19.87 -26.09
N GLU A 63 -15.76 18.89 -25.25
CA GLU A 63 -17.16 18.47 -25.09
C GLU A 63 -17.74 18.73 -23.68
N GLY A 64 -16.90 19.14 -22.72
CA GLY A 64 -17.30 19.24 -21.31
C GLY A 64 -17.23 17.92 -20.57
N GLY A 65 -17.79 17.85 -19.33
CA GLY A 65 -17.62 16.71 -18.42
C GLY A 65 -18.72 15.65 -18.46
N ASP A 66 -19.76 15.81 -19.27
CA ASP A 66 -20.95 14.94 -19.26
C ASP A 66 -20.67 13.52 -19.76
N PHE A 67 -19.67 13.33 -20.62
CA PHE A 67 -19.24 11.99 -21.06
C PHE A 67 -18.81 11.07 -19.92
N LEU A 68 -18.40 11.60 -18.78
CA LEU A 68 -18.05 10.81 -17.60
C LEU A 68 -19.25 10.07 -16.97
N ARG A 69 -20.49 10.46 -17.34
CA ARG A 69 -21.70 9.74 -16.94
C ARG A 69 -21.95 8.50 -17.78
N ASN A 70 -21.37 8.46 -18.98
CA ASN A 70 -21.47 7.32 -19.89
C ASN A 70 -20.23 6.41 -19.75
N THR A 71 -20.35 5.35 -18.98
CA THR A 71 -19.26 4.37 -18.80
C THR A 71 -18.93 3.57 -20.07
N ALA A 72 -19.74 3.65 -21.11
CA ALA A 72 -19.48 3.01 -22.40
C ALA A 72 -18.75 3.95 -23.39
N ASP A 73 -18.50 5.21 -23.02
CA ASP A 73 -17.74 6.14 -23.84
C ASP A 73 -16.33 5.57 -24.15
N PRO A 74 -15.92 5.53 -25.43
CA PRO A 74 -14.70 4.85 -25.86
C PRO A 74 -13.42 5.45 -25.24
N VAL A 75 -13.42 6.75 -24.93
CA VAL A 75 -12.27 7.41 -24.26
C VAL A 75 -12.29 7.15 -22.76
N TYR A 76 -13.47 7.19 -22.16
CA TYR A 76 -13.61 7.03 -20.71
C TYR A 76 -13.62 5.56 -20.24
N TYR A 77 -14.18 4.65 -21.02
CA TYR A 77 -14.34 3.23 -20.64
C TYR A 77 -13.05 2.55 -20.15
N PRO A 78 -11.90 2.66 -20.86
CA PRO A 78 -10.65 2.04 -20.40
C PRO A 78 -10.20 2.59 -19.03
N VAL A 79 -10.31 3.91 -18.84
CA VAL A 79 -9.96 4.59 -17.59
C VAL A 79 -10.92 4.18 -16.48
N ALA A 80 -12.22 4.16 -16.73
CA ALA A 80 -13.24 3.74 -15.76
C ALA A 80 -13.05 2.27 -15.33
N LYS A 81 -12.69 1.39 -16.26
CA LYS A 81 -12.38 -0.01 -15.97
C LYS A 81 -11.14 -0.14 -15.08
N ALA A 82 -10.09 0.62 -15.37
CA ALA A 82 -8.87 0.65 -14.57
C ALA A 82 -9.12 1.20 -13.16
N LEU A 83 -9.90 2.26 -13.02
CA LEU A 83 -10.30 2.82 -11.72
C LEU A 83 -11.11 1.82 -10.88
N ARG A 84 -12.04 1.08 -11.49
CA ARG A 84 -12.78 0.01 -10.81
C ARG A 84 -11.85 -1.12 -10.34
N HIS A 85 -10.90 -1.53 -11.20
CA HIS A 85 -9.89 -2.52 -10.83
C HIS A 85 -9.04 -2.06 -9.65
N MET A 86 -8.54 -0.83 -9.67
CA MET A 86 -7.78 -0.23 -8.58
C MET A 86 -8.60 -0.12 -7.29
N SER A 87 -9.87 0.29 -7.38
CA SER A 87 -10.75 0.35 -6.20
C SER A 87 -10.98 -1.03 -5.57
N GLY A 88 -11.20 -2.06 -6.40
CA GLY A 88 -11.31 -3.43 -5.90
C GLY A 88 -10.03 -3.98 -5.28
N GLU A 89 -8.85 -3.56 -5.76
CA GLU A 89 -7.57 -3.89 -5.15
C GLU A 89 -7.38 -3.18 -3.81
N LEU A 90 -7.72 -1.89 -3.76
CA LEU A 90 -7.68 -1.08 -2.55
C LEU A 90 -8.52 -1.68 -1.42
N GLU A 91 -9.78 -2.07 -1.71
CA GLU A 91 -10.66 -2.70 -0.71
C GLU A 91 -10.09 -4.02 -0.19
N LYS A 92 -9.52 -4.85 -1.08
CA LYS A 92 -8.88 -6.10 -0.67
C LYS A 92 -7.69 -5.86 0.25
N LEU A 93 -6.81 -4.92 -0.09
CA LEU A 93 -5.62 -4.62 0.71
C LEU A 93 -5.97 -4.03 2.08
N ARG A 94 -7.05 -3.29 2.21
CA ARG A 94 -7.55 -2.84 3.53
C ARG A 94 -7.80 -4.00 4.50
N GLY A 95 -8.22 -5.17 3.98
CA GLY A 95 -8.49 -6.36 4.78
C GLY A 95 -7.33 -7.37 4.82
N PHE A 96 -6.41 -7.35 3.84
CA PHE A 96 -5.41 -8.39 3.67
C PHE A 96 -4.02 -8.01 4.18
N VAL A 97 -3.74 -6.73 4.42
CA VAL A 97 -2.46 -6.32 5.01
C VAL A 97 -2.31 -6.96 6.39
N ARG A 98 -1.17 -7.60 6.61
CA ARG A 98 -0.77 -8.19 7.88
C ARG A 98 0.45 -7.44 8.39
N PHE A 99 0.35 -6.96 9.61
CA PHE A 99 1.46 -6.32 10.29
C PHE A 99 2.19 -7.33 11.16
N SER A 100 3.49 -7.21 11.20
CA SER A 100 4.38 -7.90 12.12
C SER A 100 5.06 -6.89 13.01
N ASP A 101 5.36 -7.28 14.23
CA ASP A 101 6.08 -6.42 15.16
C ASP A 101 7.59 -6.50 14.93
N TYR A 102 8.21 -5.35 14.76
CA TYR A 102 9.64 -5.15 14.66
C TYR A 102 10.10 -4.26 15.82
N SER A 103 10.19 -4.86 17.01
CA SER A 103 10.61 -4.16 18.25
C SER A 103 9.78 -2.91 18.55
N GLY A 104 8.45 -3.05 18.51
CA GLY A 104 7.50 -1.99 18.82
C GLY A 104 7.12 -1.10 17.61
N VAL A 105 7.55 -1.45 16.41
CA VAL A 105 7.11 -0.81 15.17
C VAL A 105 6.40 -1.85 14.30
N LEU A 106 5.17 -1.57 13.94
CA LEU A 106 4.40 -2.46 13.08
C LEU A 106 4.85 -2.33 11.61
N GLY A 107 5.28 -3.40 11.00
CA GLY A 107 5.72 -3.44 9.62
C GLY A 107 4.86 -4.33 8.75
N ALA A 108 4.56 -3.91 7.52
CA ALA A 108 3.84 -4.70 6.54
C ALA A 108 4.44 -4.54 5.14
N GLU A 109 4.32 -5.60 4.34
CA GLU A 109 4.67 -5.58 2.92
C GLU A 109 3.43 -5.84 2.06
N ILE A 110 3.38 -5.19 0.91
CA ILE A 110 2.32 -5.40 -0.10
C ILE A 110 2.92 -5.48 -1.50
N GLU A 111 2.23 -6.19 -2.39
CA GLU A 111 2.57 -6.30 -3.82
C GLU A 111 1.34 -5.97 -4.70
N PRO A 112 0.89 -4.72 -4.75
CA PRO A 112 -0.24 -4.33 -5.57
C PRO A 112 0.16 -4.14 -7.03
N LYS A 113 -0.81 -4.30 -7.95
CA LYS A 113 -0.64 -3.92 -9.36
C LYS A 113 -0.77 -2.43 -9.59
N ASN A 114 -1.67 -1.79 -8.83
CA ASN A 114 -1.89 -0.35 -8.90
C ASN A 114 -1.14 0.34 -7.76
N ARG A 115 -0.73 1.57 -7.96
CA ARG A 115 -0.07 2.39 -6.94
C ARG A 115 -1.07 2.83 -5.86
N VAL A 116 -1.50 1.89 -5.02
CA VAL A 116 -2.57 2.13 -4.03
C VAL A 116 -2.09 2.64 -2.68
N LEU A 117 -0.79 2.60 -2.40
CA LEU A 117 -0.23 3.01 -1.11
C LEU A 117 -0.62 4.43 -0.69
N PRO A 118 -0.63 5.46 -1.59
CA PRO A 118 -1.13 6.79 -1.26
C PRO A 118 -2.60 6.81 -0.84
N LEU A 119 -3.43 5.88 -1.35
CA LEU A 119 -4.85 5.78 -1.04
C LEU A 119 -5.11 4.99 0.25
N LEU A 120 -4.24 4.03 0.59
CA LEU A 120 -4.26 3.26 1.84
C LEU A 120 -3.86 4.10 3.06
N ARG A 121 -3.06 5.13 2.84
CA ARG A 121 -2.50 5.99 3.89
C ARG A 121 -3.53 6.41 4.94
N ARG A 122 -4.63 7.02 4.51
CA ARG A 122 -5.66 7.51 5.45
C ARG A 122 -6.24 6.37 6.29
N HIS A 123 -6.60 5.26 5.64
CA HIS A 123 -7.22 4.11 6.30
C HIS A 123 -6.34 3.57 7.44
N PHE A 124 -5.04 3.36 7.19
CA PHE A 124 -4.16 2.80 8.20
C PHE A 124 -3.72 3.82 9.25
N CYS A 125 -3.54 5.10 8.88
CA CYS A 125 -3.30 6.16 9.86
C CYS A 125 -4.45 6.34 10.83
N ASP A 126 -5.70 6.26 10.36
CA ASP A 126 -6.89 6.35 11.22
C ASP A 126 -7.04 5.09 12.10
N ARG A 127 -6.73 3.91 11.57
CA ARG A 127 -6.86 2.63 12.28
C ARG A 127 -5.80 2.42 13.37
N TYR A 128 -4.57 2.82 13.11
CA TYR A 128 -3.41 2.65 13.99
C TYR A 128 -2.86 4.01 14.46
N ALA A 129 -3.77 4.91 14.87
CA ALA A 129 -3.44 6.30 15.20
C ALA A 129 -2.41 6.43 16.32
N ASN A 130 -2.38 5.48 17.27
CA ASN A 130 -1.50 5.48 18.44
C ASN A 130 -0.20 4.68 18.24
N GLU A 131 -0.09 3.96 17.11
CA GLU A 131 1.03 3.08 16.82
C GLU A 131 2.00 3.72 15.83
N SER A 132 3.26 3.31 15.87
CA SER A 132 4.21 3.59 14.81
C SER A 132 4.19 2.43 13.84
N PHE A 133 4.03 2.73 12.54
CA PHE A 133 4.01 1.68 11.55
C PHE A 133 4.64 2.10 10.22
N PHE A 134 5.00 1.12 9.42
CA PHE A 134 5.34 1.30 8.02
C PHE A 134 4.65 0.26 7.14
N ILE A 135 4.40 0.63 5.87
CA ILE A 135 3.93 -0.28 4.83
C ILE A 135 4.83 -0.10 3.62
N TYR A 136 5.44 -1.19 3.18
CA TYR A 136 6.31 -1.20 2.00
C TYR A 136 5.60 -1.81 0.79
N ASP A 137 5.50 -1.03 -0.28
CA ASP A 137 5.02 -1.47 -1.59
C ASP A 137 6.22 -1.95 -2.41
N ARG A 138 6.38 -3.28 -2.51
CA ARG A 138 7.48 -3.93 -3.23
C ARG A 138 7.43 -3.67 -4.74
N THR A 139 6.22 -3.52 -5.29
CA THR A 139 6.01 -3.30 -6.73
C THR A 139 6.46 -1.91 -7.18
N HIS A 140 6.08 -0.88 -6.41
CA HIS A 140 6.35 0.51 -6.75
C HIS A 140 7.53 1.11 -5.99
N LYS A 141 8.19 0.31 -5.11
CA LYS A 141 9.32 0.74 -4.28
C LYS A 141 8.98 1.98 -3.44
N GLU A 142 7.81 1.95 -2.84
CA GLU A 142 7.30 3.03 -2.00
C GLU A 142 7.13 2.56 -0.55
N LEU A 143 7.48 3.42 0.37
CA LEU A 143 7.37 3.19 1.80
C LEU A 143 6.47 4.25 2.42
N LEU A 144 5.38 3.84 3.02
CA LEU A 144 4.58 4.67 3.91
C LEU A 144 5.11 4.49 5.34
N VAL A 145 5.56 5.56 5.95
CA VAL A 145 5.94 5.60 7.38
C VAL A 145 4.96 6.48 8.13
N TYR A 146 4.50 6.00 9.28
CA TYR A 146 3.64 6.75 10.20
C TYR A 146 4.19 6.72 11.61
N THR A 147 4.26 7.87 12.23
CA THR A 147 4.70 8.02 13.62
C THR A 147 3.98 9.23 14.24
N LYS A 148 3.25 9.00 15.34
CA LYS A 148 2.62 10.08 16.16
C LYS A 148 1.95 11.18 15.32
N ASN A 149 0.94 10.82 14.53
CA ASN A 149 0.16 11.71 13.66
C ASN A 149 0.91 12.29 12.45
N HIS A 150 2.16 11.91 12.24
CA HIS A 150 2.92 12.28 11.04
C HIS A 150 3.07 11.09 10.11
N SER A 151 2.73 11.27 8.84
CA SER A 151 2.92 10.23 7.82
C SER A 151 3.68 10.78 6.63
N ARG A 152 4.63 9.98 6.12
CA ARG A 152 5.42 10.29 4.93
C ARG A 152 5.40 9.13 3.96
N LEU A 153 5.40 9.47 2.67
CA LEU A 153 5.64 8.52 1.58
C LEU A 153 7.05 8.78 1.07
N LEU A 154 7.84 7.72 1.02
CA LEU A 154 9.23 7.74 0.59
C LEU A 154 9.39 6.76 -0.57
N THR A 155 10.33 7.01 -1.47
CA THR A 155 10.77 6.03 -2.47
C THR A 155 12.00 5.34 -1.90
N VAL A 156 11.99 4.00 -1.89
CA VAL A 156 13.05 3.16 -1.31
C VAL A 156 13.32 2.01 -2.27
N ASP A 157 14.50 1.93 -2.83
CA ASP A 157 14.85 0.92 -3.84
C ASP A 157 14.77 -0.52 -3.31
N SER A 158 15.18 -0.72 -2.06
CA SER A 158 15.04 -1.99 -1.35
C SER A 158 14.86 -1.74 0.14
N LEU A 159 14.04 -2.56 0.78
CA LEU A 159 13.86 -2.56 2.23
C LEU A 159 14.29 -3.93 2.76
N HIS A 160 15.32 -3.92 3.59
CA HIS A 160 15.75 -5.13 4.32
C HIS A 160 15.15 -5.05 5.72
N LEU A 161 14.16 -5.89 5.98
CA LEU A 161 13.57 -6.00 7.30
C LEU A 161 14.42 -6.92 8.17
N ALA A 162 14.56 -6.57 9.43
CA ALA A 162 15.14 -7.46 10.42
C ALA A 162 14.29 -8.75 10.52
N LEU A 163 14.91 -9.85 10.91
CA LEU A 163 14.16 -11.06 11.19
C LEU A 163 13.17 -10.81 12.34
N PRO A 164 11.97 -11.39 12.27
CA PRO A 164 11.00 -11.28 13.36
C PRO A 164 11.56 -11.90 14.63
N GLY A 165 11.31 -11.26 15.78
CA GLY A 165 11.67 -11.80 17.07
C GLY A 165 10.91 -13.08 17.40
N GLU A 166 11.37 -13.83 18.42
CA GLU A 166 10.75 -15.11 18.83
C GLU A 166 9.27 -14.95 19.19
N GLU A 167 8.89 -13.86 19.84
CA GLU A 167 7.50 -13.56 20.19
C GLU A 167 6.64 -13.38 18.93
N GLU A 168 7.11 -12.63 17.94
CA GLU A 168 6.41 -12.45 16.66
C GLU A 168 6.22 -13.79 15.94
N VAL A 169 7.25 -14.66 15.93
CA VAL A 169 7.15 -16.01 15.34
C VAL A 169 6.10 -16.84 16.05
N GLN A 170 6.00 -16.76 17.39
CA GLN A 170 4.96 -17.43 18.17
C GLN A 170 3.57 -16.88 17.84
N PHE A 171 3.40 -15.55 17.72
CA PHE A 171 2.14 -14.93 17.33
C PHE A 171 1.70 -15.35 15.93
N ARG A 172 2.62 -15.43 14.96
CA ARG A 172 2.34 -15.92 13.61
C ARG A 172 1.85 -17.36 13.62
N ARG A 173 2.47 -18.24 14.40
CA ARG A 173 2.05 -19.64 14.57
C ARG A 173 0.67 -19.74 15.21
N LEU A 174 0.41 -18.94 16.25
CA LEU A 174 -0.91 -18.89 16.90
C LEU A 174 -1.98 -18.39 15.93
N TRP A 175 -1.68 -17.36 15.15
CA TRP A 175 -2.62 -16.84 14.14
C TRP A 175 -2.94 -17.87 13.06
N LYS A 176 -1.93 -18.55 12.54
CA LYS A 176 -2.10 -19.64 11.56
C LYS A 176 -2.97 -20.77 12.13
N ARG A 177 -2.66 -21.22 13.34
CA ARG A 177 -3.42 -22.27 14.03
C ARG A 177 -4.87 -21.84 14.29
N PHE A 178 -5.08 -20.58 14.69
CA PHE A 178 -6.42 -20.03 14.85
C PHE A 178 -7.19 -20.07 13.52
N TYR A 179 -6.60 -19.59 12.44
CA TYR A 179 -7.20 -19.60 11.11
C TYR A 179 -7.60 -21.02 10.67
N GLU A 180 -6.76 -22.00 10.89
CA GLU A 180 -7.03 -23.42 10.56
C GLU A 180 -8.14 -24.01 11.45
N THR A 181 -8.18 -23.65 12.72
CA THR A 181 -9.12 -24.19 13.72
C THR A 181 -10.53 -23.67 13.54
N ILE A 182 -10.71 -22.38 13.17
CA ILE A 182 -12.04 -21.78 12.95
C ILE A 182 -12.65 -22.18 11.60
N ALA A 183 -11.86 -22.78 10.70
CA ALA A 183 -12.33 -23.19 9.39
C ALA A 183 -13.34 -24.33 9.52
N ILE A 184 -14.58 -24.10 9.05
CA ILE A 184 -15.63 -25.10 8.99
C ILE A 184 -15.38 -25.96 7.75
N LYS A 185 -14.98 -27.22 7.92
CA LYS A 185 -14.60 -28.14 6.84
C LYS A 185 -15.72 -28.34 5.80
N GLU A 186 -16.97 -28.41 6.24
CA GLU A 186 -18.15 -28.59 5.39
C GLU A 186 -18.42 -27.36 4.49
N ARG A 187 -17.89 -26.19 4.86
CA ARG A 187 -17.98 -24.94 4.07
C ARG A 187 -16.77 -24.71 3.17
N TYR A 188 -15.82 -25.64 3.13
CA TYR A 188 -14.62 -25.48 2.32
C TYR A 188 -14.97 -25.38 0.84
N ASN A 189 -14.76 -24.20 0.25
CA ASN A 189 -15.01 -23.91 -1.16
C ASN A 189 -13.84 -23.11 -1.75
N PRO A 190 -12.85 -23.80 -2.36
CA PRO A 190 -11.66 -23.14 -2.92
C PRO A 190 -11.97 -22.15 -4.04
N ARG A 191 -13.03 -22.39 -4.83
CA ARG A 191 -13.46 -21.48 -5.91
C ARG A 191 -13.93 -20.15 -5.30
N CYS A 192 -14.81 -20.21 -4.33
CA CYS A 192 -15.32 -19.06 -3.60
C CYS A 192 -14.17 -18.30 -2.90
N GLN A 193 -13.31 -19.02 -2.17
CA GLN A 193 -12.15 -18.47 -1.50
C GLN A 193 -11.23 -17.72 -2.48
N ASN A 194 -10.93 -18.29 -3.65
CA ASN A 194 -10.06 -17.65 -4.64
C ASN A 194 -10.70 -16.42 -5.29
N THR A 195 -12.04 -16.33 -5.34
CA THR A 195 -12.74 -15.15 -5.84
C THR A 195 -12.61 -13.97 -4.88
N PHE A 196 -12.84 -14.22 -3.59
CA PHE A 196 -12.80 -13.16 -2.58
C PHE A 196 -11.37 -12.85 -2.10
N MET A 197 -10.51 -13.87 -2.03
CA MET A 197 -9.10 -13.77 -1.62
C MET A 197 -8.18 -14.40 -2.67
N PRO A 198 -7.90 -13.69 -3.76
CA PRO A 198 -7.04 -14.19 -4.83
C PRO A 198 -5.65 -14.58 -4.33
N LYS A 199 -5.11 -15.67 -4.90
CA LYS A 199 -3.81 -16.26 -4.48
C LYS A 199 -2.66 -15.26 -4.45
N ARG A 200 -2.66 -14.25 -5.35
CA ARG A 200 -1.60 -13.23 -5.44
C ARG A 200 -1.41 -12.39 -4.16
N TYR A 201 -2.42 -12.28 -3.30
CA TYR A 201 -2.29 -11.54 -2.04
C TYR A 201 -1.76 -12.41 -0.89
N ARG A 202 -1.76 -13.75 -1.06
CA ARG A 202 -1.41 -14.68 0.02
C ARG A 202 0.08 -14.70 0.33
N CYS A 203 0.93 -14.24 -0.58
CA CYS A 203 2.38 -14.19 -0.38
C CYS A 203 2.80 -13.23 0.76
N THR A 204 1.94 -12.28 1.12
CA THR A 204 2.18 -11.33 2.21
C THR A 204 1.25 -11.54 3.41
N MET A 205 0.47 -12.63 3.42
CA MET A 205 -0.46 -12.95 4.50
C MET A 205 0.09 -14.09 5.35
N THR A 206 0.29 -13.82 6.62
CA THR A 206 0.95 -14.71 7.60
C THR A 206 0.34 -16.11 7.64
N GLU A 207 -0.99 -16.23 7.54
CA GLU A 207 -1.71 -17.50 7.58
C GLU A 207 -1.43 -18.44 6.39
N PHE A 208 -0.87 -17.90 5.30
CA PHE A 208 -0.54 -18.66 4.09
C PHE A 208 0.96 -18.85 3.87
N LEU A 209 1.79 -18.29 4.73
CA LEU A 209 3.24 -18.49 4.63
C LEU A 209 3.60 -19.96 4.98
N PRO A 210 4.61 -20.55 4.32
CA PRO A 210 5.12 -21.87 4.69
C PRO A 210 5.64 -21.87 6.14
N ASP A 211 5.61 -23.05 6.80
CA ASP A 211 6.10 -23.18 8.18
C ASP A 211 7.61 -22.97 8.33
N ASP A 212 8.34 -23.17 7.22
CA ASP A 212 9.79 -22.95 7.12
C ASP A 212 10.16 -21.57 6.55
N TYR A 213 9.19 -20.66 6.45
CA TYR A 213 9.41 -19.32 5.85
C TYR A 213 10.52 -18.55 6.59
N GLU A 214 10.48 -18.54 7.92
CA GLU A 214 11.49 -17.89 8.74
C GLU A 214 12.87 -18.56 8.60
N ALA A 215 12.91 -19.89 8.53
CA ALA A 215 14.16 -20.64 8.35
C ALA A 215 14.80 -20.38 6.97
N ARG A 216 14.01 -20.23 5.94
CA ARG A 216 14.48 -19.87 4.58
C ARG A 216 15.05 -18.46 4.54
N GLN A 217 14.47 -17.52 5.29
CA GLN A 217 15.02 -16.16 5.38
C GLN A 217 16.35 -16.12 6.15
N GLN A 218 16.56 -16.99 7.14
CA GLN A 218 17.81 -17.10 7.87
C GLN A 218 18.96 -17.68 7.02
N GLY A 219 18.65 -18.48 6.01
CA GLY A 219 19.62 -19.08 5.09
C GLY A 219 20.19 -18.12 4.02
N VAL A 220 19.60 -16.96 3.84
CA VAL A 220 20.14 -15.90 2.98
C VAL A 220 21.21 -15.18 3.83
N ASN A 221 22.48 -15.55 3.65
CA ASN A 221 23.63 -14.82 4.18
C ASN A 221 23.47 -13.33 3.85
N LEU A 222 23.02 -12.54 4.79
CA LEU A 222 23.06 -11.09 4.71
C LEU A 222 24.56 -10.72 4.71
N PRO A 223 25.09 -10.01 3.72
CA PRO A 223 26.39 -9.39 3.87
C PRO A 223 26.32 -8.52 5.12
N ALA A 224 27.31 -8.66 6.00
CA ALA A 224 27.45 -7.87 7.21
C ALA A 224 27.19 -6.40 6.85
N ALA A 225 26.38 -5.73 7.65
CA ALA A 225 26.03 -4.34 7.47
C ALA A 225 27.32 -3.52 7.36
N SER A 226 27.72 -3.20 6.13
CA SER A 226 28.70 -2.16 5.89
C SER A 226 27.96 -0.85 6.10
N GLU A 227 28.48 -0.07 7.00
CA GLU A 227 28.09 1.24 7.47
C GLU A 227 27.30 2.05 6.41
N ALA A 228 25.99 2.08 6.55
CA ALA A 228 25.17 3.03 5.83
C ALA A 228 25.47 4.42 6.41
N SER A 229 26.06 5.27 5.58
CA SER A 229 26.27 6.68 5.89
C SER A 229 25.00 7.31 6.45
N PRO A 230 25.04 8.08 7.53
CA PRO A 230 23.86 8.67 8.14
C PRO A 230 23.19 9.63 7.14
N VAL A 231 21.91 9.41 6.90
CA VAL A 231 21.07 10.33 6.14
C VAL A 231 21.04 11.64 6.91
N PRO A 232 21.40 12.81 6.32
CA PRO A 232 21.39 14.09 7.01
C PRO A 232 19.95 14.44 7.39
N GLY A 233 19.66 14.51 8.69
CA GLY A 233 18.39 15.00 9.21
C GLY A 233 17.59 14.05 10.10
N ALA A 234 18.12 12.88 10.50
CA ALA A 234 17.50 12.10 11.55
C ALA A 234 17.87 12.70 12.92
N PRO A 235 16.90 12.96 13.82
CA PRO A 235 17.24 13.43 15.16
C PRO A 235 17.95 12.32 15.94
N ALA A 236 19.13 12.64 16.47
CA ALA A 236 19.88 11.76 17.36
C ALA A 236 19.08 11.47 18.64
N GLY A 237 19.07 10.21 19.04
CA GLY A 237 18.86 9.80 20.41
C GLY A 237 17.42 9.84 20.91
N ILE A 238 16.67 8.75 20.72
CA ILE A 238 15.55 8.43 21.62
C ILE A 238 16.01 7.27 22.49
N SER A 239 16.50 7.62 23.69
CA SER A 239 16.61 6.68 24.80
C SER A 239 15.21 6.25 25.18
N ALA A 240 14.95 4.94 25.23
CA ALA A 240 13.69 4.38 25.63
C ALA A 240 13.34 4.81 27.06
N PRO A 241 12.13 5.30 27.34
CA PRO A 241 11.68 5.51 28.71
C PRO A 241 11.37 4.14 29.36
N ALA A 242 11.87 3.96 30.56
CA ALA A 242 11.61 2.79 31.40
C ALA A 242 10.09 2.58 31.57
N THR A 243 9.64 1.35 31.33
CA THR A 243 8.26 0.93 31.51
C THR A 243 7.90 0.94 33.00
N PRO A 244 6.82 1.62 33.45
CA PRO A 244 6.36 1.49 34.81
C PRO A 244 5.69 0.12 35.02
N PRO A 245 5.76 -0.47 36.22
CA PRO A 245 5.19 -1.78 36.53
C PRO A 245 3.64 -1.72 36.41
N ARG A 246 3.07 -2.71 35.74
CA ARG A 246 1.60 -2.89 35.63
C ARG A 246 1.06 -3.21 37.02
N SER A 247 0.22 -2.33 37.55
CA SER A 247 -0.64 -2.62 38.69
C SER A 247 -1.73 -3.60 38.27
N GLY A 248 -1.79 -4.76 38.94
CA GLY A 248 -2.83 -5.76 38.72
C GLY A 248 -4.22 -5.25 39.14
N PRO A 249 -5.31 -5.87 38.63
CA PRO A 249 -6.66 -5.47 38.98
C PRO A 249 -7.00 -5.87 40.43
N SER A 250 -7.43 -4.88 41.20
CA SER A 250 -8.03 -5.10 42.55
C SER A 250 -9.38 -5.79 42.37
N ALA A 251 -9.58 -6.86 43.13
CA ALA A 251 -10.86 -7.54 43.25
C ALA A 251 -11.94 -6.61 43.90
N PRO A 252 -13.22 -6.71 43.55
CA PRO A 252 -14.27 -5.99 44.23
C PRO A 252 -14.56 -6.68 45.57
N GLY A 253 -14.43 -5.91 46.66
CA GLY A 253 -14.89 -6.28 47.98
C GLY A 253 -16.41 -6.35 48.03
N SER A 254 -16.93 -7.43 48.55
CA SER A 254 -18.25 -7.60 49.10
C SER A 254 -18.40 -6.69 50.32
N ASP A 255 -19.44 -5.83 50.32
CA ASP A 255 -20.19 -5.51 51.57
C ASP A 255 -21.49 -4.78 51.26
N LEU A 256 -22.63 -5.44 51.73
CA LEU A 256 -23.96 -4.98 52.10
C LEU A 256 -24.86 -4.40 50.99
#